data_9e51486844ec0a078a6c51275738301a
#
_entry.id   9e51486844ec0a078a6c51275738301a
#
_cell.length_a   1.000
_cell.length_b   1.000
_cell.length_c   1.000
_cell.angle_alpha   90.00
_cell.angle_beta   90.00
_cell.angle_gamma   90.00
#
_symmetry.space_group_name_H-M   'P 1'
#
loop_
_entity.id
_entity.type
_entity.pdbx_description
1 polymer ?
#
loop_
_entity_poly.entity_id
_entity_poly.type
_entity_poly.pdbx_seq_one_letter_code
_entity_poly.pdbx_strand_id
1 'polypeptide(L)'
;HKEYRRQRQMCIRDSEYIPKSKAAKWFNDRLPLLTLGAHLTDYPTPKNLNYWWTFGGILTFCLITQIVTGIVLAMHYVAHADLAFGSVEHIMRNVNYGWLIRYIHSNGASMFFLAVYIHIFRSLFYGSYKSPREIIWILGLMIYLLMMAAAFLGYVLPWGQMSFWGATVITNLFSAIPLVGESITTWLLSLIH
;
A
#
# COMPACT_ATOMS: atom_id res chain seq x y z
N HIS A 1 26.87 -12.12 26.51
CA HIS A 1 26.37 -12.06 25.11
C HIS A 1 25.84 -13.41 24.57
N LYS A 2 26.42 -14.56 24.99
CA LYS A 2 25.95 -15.91 24.58
C LYS A 2 24.66 -16.36 25.29
N GLU A 3 24.48 -16.01 26.55
CA GLU A 3 23.27 -16.29 27.32
C GLU A 3 22.05 -15.52 26.80
N TYR A 4 22.23 -14.25 26.44
CA TYR A 4 21.17 -13.43 25.85
C TYR A 4 20.70 -13.96 24.48
N ARG A 5 21.60 -14.52 23.68
CA ARG A 5 21.27 -15.23 22.45
C ARG A 5 20.52 -16.54 22.69
N ARG A 6 20.90 -17.31 23.71
CA ARG A 6 20.21 -18.57 24.07
C ARG A 6 18.79 -18.31 24.60
N GLN A 7 18.62 -17.30 25.47
CA GLN A 7 17.28 -16.90 25.93
C GLN A 7 16.39 -16.42 24.79
N ARG A 8 16.93 -15.66 23.85
CA ARG A 8 16.21 -15.19 22.65
C ARG A 8 15.80 -16.35 21.72
N GLN A 9 16.65 -17.34 21.56
CA GLN A 9 16.37 -18.55 20.76
C GLN A 9 15.36 -19.48 21.48
N MET A 10 15.39 -19.56 22.80
CA MET A 10 14.43 -20.32 23.58
C MET A 10 13.03 -19.71 23.53
N CYS A 11 12.90 -18.38 23.68
CA CYS A 11 11.61 -17.68 23.54
C CYS A 11 11.00 -17.78 22.14
N ILE A 12 11.82 -17.84 21.08
CA ILE A 12 11.34 -18.01 19.71
C ILE A 12 10.86 -19.44 19.44
N ARG A 13 11.40 -20.43 20.15
CA ARG A 13 11.09 -21.85 19.96
C ARG A 13 9.80 -22.27 20.68
N ASP A 14 9.39 -21.54 21.73
CA ASP A 14 8.22 -21.88 22.54
C ASP A 14 6.91 -21.25 22.06
N SER A 15 6.94 -20.42 21.03
CA SER A 15 5.76 -19.73 20.46
C SER A 15 5.26 -20.32 19.14
N GLU A 16 5.50 -21.61 18.89
CA GLU A 16 4.95 -22.26 17.71
C GLU A 16 3.43 -22.43 17.89
N TYR A 17 2.65 -21.66 17.13
CA TYR A 17 1.19 -21.75 17.17
C TYR A 17 0.72 -23.13 16.72
N ILE A 18 0.14 -23.91 17.64
CA ILE A 18 -0.44 -25.23 17.36
C ILE A 18 -1.96 -25.07 17.22
N PRO A 19 -2.54 -25.27 16.03
CA PRO A 19 -3.98 -25.20 15.84
C PRO A 19 -4.72 -26.22 16.68
N LYS A 20 -5.72 -25.79 17.46
CA LYS A 20 -6.47 -26.67 18.38
C LYS A 20 -7.51 -27.56 17.68
N SER A 21 -8.03 -27.15 16.51
CA SER A 21 -9.02 -27.92 15.77
C SER A 21 -8.42 -28.70 14.61
N LYS A 22 -9.00 -29.87 14.26
CA LYS A 22 -8.55 -30.71 13.14
C LYS A 22 -8.64 -29.95 11.80
N ALA A 23 -9.70 -29.14 11.60
CA ALA A 23 -9.88 -28.34 10.42
C ALA A 23 -8.83 -27.21 10.31
N ALA A 24 -8.55 -26.52 11.42
CA ALA A 24 -7.51 -25.49 11.46
C ALA A 24 -6.11 -26.08 11.22
N LYS A 25 -5.83 -27.29 11.75
CA LYS A 25 -4.58 -27.99 11.49
C LYS A 25 -4.45 -28.35 10.01
N TRP A 26 -5.48 -28.95 9.42
CA TRP A 26 -5.50 -29.33 8.01
C TRP A 26 -5.27 -28.12 7.08
N PHE A 27 -5.89 -26.96 7.42
CA PHE A 27 -5.72 -25.72 6.67
C PHE A 27 -4.31 -25.15 6.84
N ASN A 28 -3.81 -25.10 8.08
CA ASN A 28 -2.50 -24.53 8.39
C ASN A 28 -1.34 -25.37 7.82
N ASP A 29 -1.49 -26.69 7.73
CA ASP A 29 -0.50 -27.58 7.11
C ASP A 29 -0.33 -27.34 5.60
N ARG A 30 -1.34 -26.75 4.93
CA ARG A 30 -1.33 -26.43 3.50
C ARG A 30 -1.05 -24.97 3.23
N LEU A 31 -1.54 -24.10 4.07
CA LEU A 31 -1.40 -22.66 3.97
C LEU A 31 -1.17 -22.07 5.37
N PRO A 32 0.08 -21.87 5.79
CA PRO A 32 0.44 -21.54 7.19
C PRO A 32 0.08 -20.09 7.58
N LEU A 33 -1.13 -19.63 7.21
CA LEU A 33 -1.60 -18.28 7.53
C LEU A 33 -1.85 -18.09 9.04
N LEU A 34 -2.30 -19.12 9.73
CA LEU A 34 -2.54 -19.05 11.17
C LEU A 34 -1.21 -18.95 11.93
N THR A 35 -0.22 -19.71 11.51
CA THR A 35 1.14 -19.64 12.08
C THR A 35 1.78 -18.29 11.76
N LEU A 36 1.63 -17.78 10.52
CA LEU A 36 2.12 -16.46 10.14
C LEU A 36 1.43 -15.35 10.95
N GLY A 37 0.10 -15.46 11.14
CA GLY A 37 -0.67 -14.53 11.96
C GLY A 37 -0.19 -14.52 13.41
N ALA A 38 0.01 -15.69 14.01
CA ALA A 38 0.55 -15.82 15.36
C ALA A 38 1.96 -15.22 15.47
N HIS A 39 2.83 -15.48 14.50
CA HIS A 39 4.16 -14.85 14.46
C HIS A 39 4.11 -13.32 14.40
N LEU A 40 3.12 -12.75 13.73
CA LEU A 40 2.96 -11.29 13.64
C LEU A 40 2.39 -10.69 14.94
N THR A 41 1.47 -11.40 15.62
CA THR A 41 0.84 -10.93 16.86
C THR A 41 1.68 -11.16 18.10
N ASP A 42 2.37 -12.30 18.17
CA ASP A 42 3.13 -12.73 19.36
C ASP A 42 4.61 -12.33 19.29
N TYR A 43 4.99 -11.56 18.24
CA TYR A 43 6.37 -11.11 18.10
C TYR A 43 6.78 -10.23 19.29
N PRO A 44 7.85 -10.57 20.00
CA PRO A 44 8.30 -9.81 21.18
C PRO A 44 8.75 -8.40 20.77
N THR A 45 7.95 -7.41 21.12
CA THR A 45 8.26 -6.01 20.85
C THR A 45 9.06 -5.40 22.00
N PRO A 46 10.07 -4.55 21.73
CA PRO A 46 10.79 -3.82 22.77
C PRO A 46 9.84 -2.90 23.55
N LYS A 47 10.01 -2.85 24.88
CA LYS A 47 9.16 -2.01 25.78
C LYS A 47 9.33 -0.50 25.58
N ASN A 48 10.38 -0.07 24.90
CA ASN A 48 10.70 1.33 24.63
C ASN A 48 10.21 1.85 23.28
N LEU A 49 9.24 1.15 22.66
CA LEU A 49 8.59 1.66 21.44
C LEU A 49 7.72 2.87 21.79
N ASN A 50 7.85 3.92 21.00
CA ASN A 50 7.05 5.13 21.08
C ASN A 50 6.04 5.20 19.92
N TYR A 51 5.20 6.23 19.91
CA TYR A 51 4.15 6.43 18.88
C TYR A 51 4.68 6.41 17.44
N TRP A 52 5.93 6.79 17.20
CA TRP A 52 6.53 6.78 15.86
C TRP A 52 6.60 5.38 15.23
N TRP A 53 6.52 4.33 16.04
CA TRP A 53 6.53 2.95 15.56
C TRP A 53 5.16 2.47 15.09
N THR A 54 4.08 3.16 15.46
CA THR A 54 2.70 2.78 15.05
C THR A 54 2.39 3.14 13.61
N PHE A 55 3.20 4.00 12.96
CA PHE A 55 2.95 4.42 11.59
C PHE A 55 2.97 3.27 10.57
N GLY A 56 3.72 2.20 10.82
CA GLY A 56 3.64 0.98 10.00
C GLY A 56 2.26 0.32 10.05
N GLY A 57 1.64 0.24 11.23
CA GLY A 57 0.27 -0.26 11.40
C GLY A 57 -0.78 0.66 10.76
N ILE A 58 -0.62 1.98 10.90
CA ILE A 58 -1.48 2.98 10.25
C ILE A 58 -1.43 2.82 8.72
N LEU A 59 -0.23 2.61 8.15
CA LEU A 59 -0.07 2.37 6.70
C LEU A 59 -0.79 1.10 6.25
N THR A 60 -0.73 0.03 7.03
CA THR A 60 -1.46 -1.21 6.73
C THR A 60 -2.97 -0.97 6.74
N PHE A 61 -3.48 -0.24 7.72
CA PHE A 61 -4.90 0.14 7.77
C PHE A 61 -5.29 1.01 6.57
N CYS A 62 -4.49 2.01 6.23
CA CYS A 62 -4.71 2.85 5.04
C CYS A 62 -4.73 2.01 3.77
N LEU A 63 -3.79 1.07 3.60
CA LEU A 63 -3.74 0.17 2.44
C LEU A 63 -5.02 -0.65 2.31
N ILE A 64 -5.46 -1.29 3.38
CA ILE A 64 -6.71 -2.09 3.39
C ILE A 64 -7.89 -1.20 3.00
N THR A 65 -7.99 -0.01 3.58
CA THR A 65 -9.05 0.95 3.27
C THR A 65 -9.03 1.35 1.80
N GLN A 66 -7.85 1.63 1.22
CA GLN A 66 -7.72 1.97 -0.19
C GLN A 66 -8.12 0.80 -1.11
N ILE A 67 -7.73 -0.42 -0.78
CA ILE A 67 -8.10 -1.60 -1.58
C ILE A 67 -9.63 -1.82 -1.54
N VAL A 68 -10.23 -1.83 -0.36
CA VAL A 68 -11.68 -2.07 -0.21
C VAL A 68 -12.50 -0.99 -0.91
N THR A 69 -12.20 0.28 -0.65
CA THR A 69 -12.92 1.39 -1.28
C THR A 69 -12.67 1.44 -2.79
N GLY A 70 -11.45 1.13 -3.24
CA GLY A 70 -11.09 1.07 -4.66
C GLY A 70 -11.85 -0.01 -5.42
N ILE A 71 -12.00 -1.21 -4.86
CA ILE A 71 -12.80 -2.29 -5.46
C ILE A 71 -14.25 -1.86 -5.62
N VAL A 72 -14.87 -1.28 -4.57
CA VAL A 72 -16.26 -0.82 -4.63
C VAL A 72 -16.43 0.28 -5.68
N LEU A 73 -15.52 1.22 -5.78
CA LEU A 73 -15.56 2.27 -6.81
C LEU A 73 -15.39 1.68 -8.21
N ALA A 74 -14.49 0.71 -8.39
CA ALA A 74 -14.25 0.06 -9.68
C ALA A 74 -15.48 -0.70 -10.21
N MET A 75 -16.34 -1.20 -9.32
CA MET A 75 -17.59 -1.88 -9.71
C MET A 75 -18.59 -0.96 -10.44
N HIS A 76 -18.48 0.35 -10.26
CA HIS A 76 -19.39 1.36 -10.83
C HIS A 76 -18.71 2.26 -11.87
N TYR A 77 -17.40 2.16 -12.01
CA TYR A 77 -16.60 3.00 -12.89
C TYR A 77 -16.56 2.42 -14.32
N VAL A 78 -16.68 3.29 -15.32
CA VAL A 78 -16.59 2.93 -16.73
C VAL A 78 -15.28 3.48 -17.31
N ALA A 79 -14.38 2.60 -17.72
CA ALA A 79 -13.07 2.96 -18.27
C ALA A 79 -13.22 3.31 -19.77
N HIS A 80 -13.74 4.50 -20.09
CA HIS A 80 -13.87 5.03 -21.43
C HIS A 80 -13.74 6.55 -21.40
N ALA A 81 -13.01 7.13 -22.34
CA ALA A 81 -12.68 8.56 -22.34
C ALA A 81 -13.91 9.48 -22.22
N ASP A 82 -14.99 9.17 -22.95
CA ASP A 82 -16.22 9.96 -22.94
C ASP A 82 -17.14 9.67 -21.75
N LEU A 83 -17.00 8.49 -21.12
CA LEU A 83 -17.92 8.02 -20.08
C LEU A 83 -17.31 8.06 -18.65
N ALA A 84 -15.99 8.13 -18.55
CA ALA A 84 -15.27 8.05 -17.27
C ALA A 84 -15.75 9.13 -16.29
N PHE A 85 -15.76 10.39 -16.72
CA PHE A 85 -16.20 11.50 -15.89
C PHE A 85 -17.67 11.36 -15.46
N GLY A 86 -18.54 11.02 -16.40
CA GLY A 86 -19.97 10.80 -16.12
C GLY A 86 -20.20 9.62 -15.14
N SER A 87 -19.40 8.56 -15.24
CA SER A 87 -19.48 7.42 -14.31
C SER A 87 -19.08 7.80 -12.89
N VAL A 88 -18.06 8.66 -12.73
CA VAL A 88 -17.66 9.19 -11.41
C VAL A 88 -18.75 10.10 -10.83
N GLU A 89 -19.40 10.94 -11.67
CA GLU A 89 -20.50 11.77 -11.25
C GLU A 89 -21.73 10.91 -10.85
N HIS A 90 -22.01 9.85 -11.60
CA HIS A 90 -23.04 8.86 -11.25
C HIS A 90 -22.78 8.22 -9.87
N ILE A 91 -21.55 7.82 -9.58
CA ILE A 91 -21.16 7.30 -8.25
C ILE A 91 -21.46 8.32 -7.17
N MET A 92 -21.15 9.59 -7.41
CA MET A 92 -21.31 10.65 -6.42
C MET A 92 -22.78 10.99 -6.12
N ARG A 93 -23.66 10.88 -7.12
CA ARG A 93 -25.04 11.37 -7.02
C ARG A 93 -26.09 10.27 -6.89
N ASN A 94 -25.90 9.14 -7.58
CA ASN A 94 -26.95 8.14 -7.77
C ASN A 94 -26.69 6.84 -7.01
N VAL A 95 -25.43 6.53 -6.65
CA VAL A 95 -25.10 5.34 -5.87
C VAL A 95 -25.25 5.63 -4.38
N ASN A 96 -25.97 4.77 -3.65
CA ASN A 96 -26.13 4.90 -2.21
C ASN A 96 -24.78 4.89 -1.50
N TYR A 97 -24.48 5.96 -0.74
CA TYR A 97 -23.20 6.19 -0.08
C TYR A 97 -21.98 6.27 -1.03
N GLY A 98 -22.18 6.35 -2.34
CA GLY A 98 -21.08 6.44 -3.32
C GLY A 98 -20.19 7.66 -3.09
N TRP A 99 -20.77 8.81 -2.75
CA TRP A 99 -20.05 10.01 -2.36
C TRP A 99 -19.12 9.78 -1.15
N LEU A 100 -19.60 9.04 -0.15
CA LEU A 100 -18.83 8.76 1.06
C LEU A 100 -17.62 7.87 0.74
N ILE A 101 -17.84 6.79 -0.01
CA ILE A 101 -16.77 5.86 -0.41
C ILE A 101 -15.73 6.58 -1.26
N ARG A 102 -16.17 7.42 -2.20
CA ARG A 102 -15.23 8.21 -3.02
C ARG A 102 -14.42 9.19 -2.18
N TYR A 103 -15.02 9.90 -1.22
CA TYR A 103 -14.29 10.80 -0.34
C TYR A 103 -13.32 10.05 0.60
N ILE A 104 -13.72 8.91 1.14
CA ILE A 104 -12.81 8.07 1.94
C ILE A 104 -11.62 7.63 1.08
N HIS A 105 -11.85 7.24 -0.18
CA HIS A 105 -10.79 6.83 -1.08
C HIS A 105 -9.84 7.98 -1.42
N SER A 106 -10.34 9.12 -1.84
CA SER A 106 -9.52 10.25 -2.27
C SER A 106 -8.76 10.93 -1.12
N ASN A 107 -9.45 11.18 0.01
CA ASN A 107 -8.80 11.75 1.19
C ASN A 107 -7.93 10.73 1.90
N GLY A 108 -8.33 9.46 1.89
CA GLY A 108 -7.54 8.35 2.39
C GLY A 108 -6.21 8.20 1.66
N ALA A 109 -6.15 8.45 0.35
CA ALA A 109 -4.90 8.48 -0.40
C ALA A 109 -3.96 9.58 0.12
N SER A 110 -4.46 10.80 0.36
CA SER A 110 -3.67 11.88 0.94
C SER A 110 -3.15 11.54 2.34
N MET A 111 -4.00 10.95 3.18
CA MET A 111 -3.60 10.48 4.51
C MET A 111 -2.55 9.39 4.44
N PHE A 112 -2.64 8.49 3.45
CA PHE A 112 -1.67 7.43 3.23
C PHE A 112 -0.28 8.02 2.91
N PHE A 113 -0.19 9.00 2.00
CA PHE A 113 1.07 9.70 1.69
C PHE A 113 1.65 10.41 2.92
N LEU A 114 0.82 11.12 3.68
CA LEU A 114 1.26 11.77 4.92
C LEU A 114 1.89 10.75 5.89
N ALA A 115 1.20 9.63 6.11
CA ALA A 115 1.68 8.57 6.99
C ALA A 115 2.98 7.92 6.48
N VAL A 116 3.12 7.73 5.15
CA VAL A 116 4.34 7.20 4.52
C VAL A 116 5.51 8.15 4.72
N TYR A 117 5.33 9.45 4.52
CA TYR A 117 6.41 10.41 4.76
C TYR A 117 6.92 10.36 6.21
N ILE A 118 6.01 10.34 7.18
CA ILE A 118 6.37 10.19 8.59
C ILE A 118 7.09 8.87 8.84
N HIS A 119 6.62 7.77 8.23
CA HIS A 119 7.25 6.46 8.34
C HIS A 119 8.68 6.44 7.76
N ILE A 120 8.92 7.09 6.61
CA ILE A 120 10.24 7.21 5.99
C ILE A 120 11.14 8.09 6.87
N PHE A 121 10.69 9.26 7.30
CA PHE A 121 11.46 10.15 8.16
C PHE A 121 11.85 9.47 9.47
N ARG A 122 10.94 8.73 10.09
CA ARG A 122 11.24 7.92 11.28
C ARG A 122 12.35 6.91 10.99
N SER A 123 12.29 6.23 9.83
CA SER A 123 13.30 5.26 9.42
C SER A 123 14.68 5.90 9.23
N LEU A 124 14.73 7.08 8.65
CA LEU A 124 15.96 7.86 8.50
C LEU A 124 16.51 8.35 9.84
N PHE A 125 15.65 8.90 10.68
CA PHE A 125 16.03 9.43 12.00
C PHE A 125 16.64 8.35 12.91
N TYR A 126 16.04 7.17 12.95
CA TYR A 126 16.53 6.04 13.77
C TYR A 126 17.60 5.19 13.06
N GLY A 127 18.04 5.55 11.87
CA GLY A 127 19.07 4.83 11.14
C GLY A 127 18.65 3.41 10.74
N SER A 128 17.34 3.16 10.52
CA SER A 128 16.80 1.85 10.19
C SER A 128 17.24 1.33 8.81
N TYR A 129 17.88 2.16 8.00
CA TYR A 129 18.44 1.81 6.70
C TYR A 129 19.83 1.16 6.77
N LYS A 130 20.44 1.16 7.99
CA LYS A 130 21.79 0.60 8.19
C LYS A 130 21.74 -0.91 8.42
N SER A 131 22.91 -1.55 8.24
CA SER A 131 23.11 -2.98 8.48
C SER A 131 22.45 -3.45 9.80
N PRO A 132 21.74 -4.57 9.79
CA PRO A 132 21.49 -5.56 8.72
C PRO A 132 20.14 -5.37 7.98
N ARG A 133 19.60 -4.14 7.85
CA ARG A 133 18.24 -3.86 7.38
C ARG A 133 18.18 -3.15 6.02
N GLU A 134 19.29 -3.12 5.30
CA GLU A 134 19.41 -2.39 4.02
C GLU A 134 18.39 -2.89 3.00
N ILE A 135 18.25 -4.21 2.86
CA ILE A 135 17.32 -4.82 1.88
C ILE A 135 15.87 -4.45 2.20
N ILE A 136 15.49 -4.48 3.48
CA ILE A 136 14.12 -4.09 3.90
C ILE A 136 13.86 -2.63 3.56
N TRP A 137 14.86 -1.77 3.73
CA TRP A 137 14.74 -0.35 3.40
C TRP A 137 14.61 -0.12 1.90
N ILE A 138 15.39 -0.82 1.07
CA ILE A 138 15.31 -0.77 -0.39
C ILE A 138 13.94 -1.26 -0.87
N LEU A 139 13.43 -2.37 -0.33
CA LEU A 139 12.08 -2.87 -0.63
C LEU A 139 11.00 -1.83 -0.26
N GLY A 140 11.14 -1.17 0.88
CA GLY A 140 10.24 -0.07 1.28
C GLY A 140 10.26 1.09 0.29
N LEU A 141 11.43 1.46 -0.23
CA LEU A 141 11.57 2.49 -1.26
C LEU A 141 10.90 2.07 -2.57
N MET A 142 11.07 0.83 -2.99
CA MET A 142 10.40 0.29 -4.18
C MET A 142 8.88 0.30 -4.04
N ILE A 143 8.35 -0.09 -2.88
CA ILE A 143 6.91 -0.01 -2.56
C ILE A 143 6.42 1.43 -2.63
N TYR A 144 7.19 2.38 -2.11
CA TYR A 144 6.86 3.80 -2.19
C TYR A 144 6.76 4.30 -3.63
N LEU A 145 7.70 3.93 -4.50
CA LEU A 145 7.65 4.29 -5.93
C LEU A 145 6.43 3.68 -6.64
N LEU A 146 6.12 2.41 -6.35
CA LEU A 146 4.92 1.77 -6.88
C LEU A 146 3.63 2.43 -6.37
N MET A 147 3.61 2.86 -5.11
CA MET A 147 2.48 3.61 -4.55
C MET A 147 2.30 4.96 -5.24
N MET A 148 3.38 5.67 -5.54
CA MET A 148 3.32 6.91 -6.32
C MET A 148 2.74 6.67 -7.72
N ALA A 149 3.19 5.62 -8.40
CA ALA A 149 2.66 5.25 -9.71
C ALA A 149 1.17 4.89 -9.64
N ALA A 150 0.76 4.07 -8.66
CA ALA A 150 -0.64 3.70 -8.47
C ALA A 150 -1.53 4.92 -8.16
N ALA A 151 -1.05 5.84 -7.32
CA ALA A 151 -1.78 7.07 -6.99
C ALA A 151 -1.92 7.99 -8.20
N PHE A 152 -0.88 8.11 -9.03
CA PHE A 152 -0.94 8.86 -10.27
C PHE A 152 -1.99 8.28 -11.23
N LEU A 153 -1.94 6.97 -11.49
CA LEU A 153 -2.93 6.31 -12.35
C LEU A 153 -4.35 6.49 -11.79
N GLY A 154 -4.53 6.33 -10.48
CA GLY A 154 -5.83 6.55 -9.82
C GLY A 154 -6.35 7.99 -9.94
N TYR A 155 -5.44 8.98 -9.90
CA TYR A 155 -5.81 10.39 -10.09
C TYR A 155 -6.25 10.69 -11.53
N VAL A 156 -5.71 9.99 -12.51
CA VAL A 156 -6.04 10.16 -13.93
C VAL A 156 -7.42 9.56 -14.27
N LEU A 157 -7.86 8.51 -13.57
CA LEU A 157 -9.11 7.78 -13.87
C LEU A 157 -10.37 8.66 -14.01
N PRO A 158 -10.63 9.70 -13.17
CA PRO A 158 -11.81 10.54 -13.33
C PRO A 158 -11.90 11.30 -14.64
N TRP A 159 -10.81 11.44 -15.36
CA TRP A 159 -10.68 12.08 -16.68
C TRP A 159 -11.28 13.50 -16.75
N GLY A 160 -11.28 14.21 -15.62
CA GLY A 160 -11.62 15.63 -15.56
C GLY A 160 -10.46 16.51 -16.03
N GLN A 161 -10.65 17.81 -16.06
CA GLN A 161 -9.62 18.78 -16.53
C GLN A 161 -8.28 18.61 -15.81
N MET A 162 -8.29 18.52 -14.48
CA MET A 162 -7.05 18.37 -13.71
C MET A 162 -6.37 17.03 -13.97
N SER A 163 -7.14 15.96 -14.13
CA SER A 163 -6.62 14.63 -14.47
C SER A 163 -5.96 14.61 -15.84
N PHE A 164 -6.61 15.21 -16.83
CA PHE A 164 -6.10 15.32 -18.19
C PHE A 164 -4.78 16.11 -18.25
N TRP A 165 -4.74 17.29 -17.65
CA TRP A 165 -3.52 18.09 -17.62
C TRP A 165 -2.41 17.44 -16.78
N GLY A 166 -2.75 16.80 -15.69
CA GLY A 166 -1.80 16.01 -14.90
C GLY A 166 -1.19 14.87 -15.72
N ALA A 167 -2.01 14.11 -16.46
CA ALA A 167 -1.55 13.06 -17.35
C ALA A 167 -0.62 13.62 -18.44
N THR A 168 -1.01 14.74 -19.09
CA THR A 168 -0.22 15.39 -20.14
C THR A 168 1.17 15.81 -19.64
N VAL A 169 1.25 16.43 -18.47
CA VAL A 169 2.53 16.89 -17.91
C VAL A 169 3.44 15.70 -17.60
N ILE A 170 2.90 14.66 -16.95
CA ILE A 170 3.71 13.48 -16.55
C ILE A 170 4.15 12.69 -17.78
N THR A 171 3.29 12.48 -18.77
CA THR A 171 3.67 11.76 -20.01
C THR A 171 4.72 12.53 -20.81
N ASN A 172 4.60 13.84 -20.90
CA ASN A 172 5.62 14.68 -21.53
C ASN A 172 6.97 14.64 -20.77
N LEU A 173 6.94 14.56 -19.43
CA LEU A 173 8.15 14.41 -18.65
C LEU A 173 8.86 13.07 -18.96
N PHE A 174 8.10 11.98 -19.04
CA PHE A 174 8.66 10.68 -19.41
C PHE A 174 9.15 10.63 -20.85
N SER A 175 8.47 11.28 -21.81
CA SER A 175 8.90 11.32 -23.21
C SER A 175 10.24 12.04 -23.40
N ALA A 176 10.62 12.92 -22.47
CA ALA A 176 11.92 13.62 -22.49
C ALA A 176 13.11 12.71 -22.16
N ILE A 177 12.90 11.49 -21.68
CA ILE A 177 13.98 10.55 -21.38
C ILE A 177 14.55 10.00 -22.71
N PRO A 178 15.86 10.21 -23.01
CA PRO A 178 16.42 9.75 -24.26
C PRO A 178 16.36 8.21 -24.36
N LEU A 179 16.15 7.70 -25.56
CA LEU A 179 16.09 6.29 -25.96
C LEU A 179 14.83 5.52 -25.53
N VAL A 180 14.31 5.73 -24.32
CA VAL A 180 13.22 4.92 -23.75
C VAL A 180 11.93 5.72 -23.51
N GLY A 181 11.98 7.05 -23.61
CA GLY A 181 10.87 7.94 -23.26
C GLY A 181 9.59 7.65 -24.03
N GLU A 182 9.66 7.51 -25.34
CA GLU A 182 8.50 7.21 -26.19
C GLU A 182 7.88 5.85 -25.84
N SER A 183 8.69 4.83 -25.61
CA SER A 183 8.21 3.49 -25.24
C SER A 183 7.50 3.51 -23.88
N ILE A 184 8.05 4.22 -22.89
CA ILE A 184 7.44 4.37 -21.56
C ILE A 184 6.13 5.16 -21.69
N THR A 185 6.10 6.23 -22.46
CA THR A 185 4.90 7.04 -22.64
C THR A 185 3.79 6.24 -23.33
N THR A 186 4.11 5.50 -24.38
CA THR A 186 3.14 4.61 -25.07
C THR A 186 2.59 3.55 -24.12
N TRP A 187 3.45 2.94 -23.31
CA TRP A 187 3.03 1.97 -22.32
C TRP A 187 2.12 2.60 -21.24
N LEU A 188 2.48 3.77 -20.70
CA LEU A 188 1.64 4.49 -19.73
C LEU A 188 0.28 4.86 -20.31
N LEU A 189 0.24 5.36 -21.55
CA LEU A 189 -1.01 5.71 -22.23
C LEU A 189 -1.88 4.48 -22.48
N SER A 190 -1.29 3.32 -22.80
CA SER A 190 -2.03 2.06 -22.98
C SER A 190 -2.66 1.53 -21.68
N LEU A 191 -2.17 1.96 -20.51
CA LEU A 191 -2.77 1.61 -19.22
C LEU A 191 -3.90 2.56 -18.80
N ILE A 192 -4.00 3.74 -19.46
CA ILE A 192 -5.00 4.78 -19.17
C ILE A 192 -6.22 4.61 -20.09
N HIS A 193 -6.05 4.04 -21.26
CA HIS A 193 -7.07 3.73 -22.26
C HIS A 193 -7.35 2.22 -22.29
#